data_6be8dd91655bd8bdd3a60d91417821a8
#
_entry.id   6be8dd91655bd8bdd3a60d91417821a8
#
_cell.length_a   1.000
_cell.length_b   1.000
_cell.length_c   1.000
_cell.angle_alpha   90.00
_cell.angle_beta   90.00
_cell.angle_gamma   90.00
#
_symmetry.space_group_name_H-M   'P 1'
#
loop_
_entity.id
_entity.type
_entity.pdbx_description
1 polymer ?
#
loop_
_entity_poly.entity_id
_entity_poly.type
_entity_poly.pdbx_seq_one_letter_code
_entity_poly.pdbx_strand_id
1 'polypeptide(L)'
;MEKFYFEEPSLKRKEEAILFIKEFIDNNSIIHGVSSLDSEYDDYEEWLSNLEKKKTGYKNYVPGVAYFLIRENDNKIIGMISIRLELNDQLRECGGHIGYCIRPSERGKGYNKINLYLGLKVCDENGIEEALLDADLDNLASWKTMEALGGKRIKSFIDPYDGSDSVKYSINVKEALDNYKDTYEPLLNTCKIYKK
;
A
#
# COMPACT_ATOMS: atom_id res chain seq x y z
N MET A 1 -13.14 19.87 -4.83
CA MET A 1 -13.05 18.48 -4.36
C MET A 1 -11.58 18.08 -4.44
N GLU A 2 -11.02 17.47 -3.39
CA GLU A 2 -9.62 17.01 -3.43
C GLU A 2 -9.48 15.87 -4.44
N LYS A 3 -8.35 15.87 -5.15
CA LYS A 3 -8.00 14.83 -6.12
C LYS A 3 -6.72 14.12 -5.69
N PHE A 4 -6.65 12.83 -6.00
CA PHE A 4 -5.53 11.96 -5.64
C PHE A 4 -5.07 11.15 -6.85
N TYR A 5 -3.80 10.80 -6.85
CA TYR A 5 -3.22 9.91 -7.85
C TYR A 5 -2.04 9.13 -7.29
N PHE A 6 -1.70 8.02 -7.92
CA PHE A 6 -0.45 7.32 -7.66
C PHE A 6 0.69 7.89 -8.49
N GLU A 7 1.84 8.05 -7.84
CA GLU A 7 3.10 8.39 -8.47
C GLU A 7 4.16 7.37 -8.06
N GLU A 8 4.89 6.82 -9.04
CA GLU A 8 6.04 5.96 -8.74
C GLU A 8 7.12 6.77 -8.02
N PRO A 9 7.79 6.19 -7.01
CA PRO A 9 8.93 6.84 -6.37
C PRO A 9 10.01 7.25 -7.38
N SER A 10 10.56 8.43 -7.19
CA SER A 10 11.56 9.01 -8.10
C SER A 10 12.50 9.94 -7.35
N LEU A 11 13.66 10.27 -7.93
CA LEU A 11 14.60 11.24 -7.35
C LEU A 11 13.95 12.61 -7.09
N LYS A 12 12.98 13.00 -7.90
CA LYS A 12 12.23 14.25 -7.74
C LYS A 12 11.47 14.31 -6.39
N ARG A 13 11.10 13.17 -5.82
CA ARG A 13 10.37 13.05 -4.55
C ARG A 13 11.28 12.82 -3.33
N LYS A 14 12.61 12.74 -3.52
CA LYS A 14 13.56 12.37 -2.46
C LYS A 14 13.35 13.15 -1.16
N GLU A 15 13.36 14.47 -1.23
CA GLU A 15 13.26 15.32 -0.03
C GLU A 15 11.92 15.12 0.68
N GLU A 16 10.82 15.08 -0.07
CA GLU A 16 9.49 14.89 0.50
C GLU A 16 9.28 13.47 1.06
N ALA A 17 9.85 12.45 0.41
CA ALA A 17 9.82 11.07 0.89
C ALA A 17 10.58 10.90 2.21
N ILE A 18 11.72 11.58 2.37
CA ILE A 18 12.46 11.62 3.63
C ILE A 18 11.63 12.29 4.72
N LEU A 19 11.00 13.43 4.43
CA LEU A 19 10.11 14.11 5.38
C LEU A 19 8.88 13.26 5.73
N PHE A 20 8.37 12.50 4.76
CA PHE A 20 7.27 11.55 4.98
C PHE A 20 7.65 10.48 6.01
N ILE A 21 8.83 9.85 5.87
CA ILE A 21 9.31 8.83 6.83
C ILE A 21 9.62 9.45 8.19
N LYS A 22 10.29 10.59 8.24
CA LYS A 22 10.63 11.27 9.50
C LYS A 22 9.39 11.58 10.33
N GLU A 23 8.27 11.93 9.71
CA GLU A 23 7.04 12.18 10.44
C GLU A 23 6.53 10.92 11.19
N PHE A 24 6.72 9.72 10.67
CA PHE A 24 6.41 8.49 11.41
C PHE A 24 7.36 8.30 12.60
N ILE A 25 8.65 8.51 12.38
CA ILE A 25 9.67 8.38 13.43
C ILE A 25 9.39 9.37 14.58
N ASP A 26 9.14 10.65 14.24
CA ASP A 26 8.85 11.71 15.22
C ASP A 26 7.56 11.46 16.03
N ASN A 27 6.62 10.73 15.46
CA ASN A 27 5.36 10.33 16.11
C ASN A 27 5.42 8.95 16.77
N ASN A 28 6.57 8.27 16.82
CA ASN A 28 6.74 6.90 17.30
C ASN A 28 5.70 5.94 16.65
N SER A 29 5.43 6.13 15.37
CA SER A 29 4.40 5.41 14.66
C SER A 29 4.99 4.26 13.85
N ILE A 30 4.41 3.06 13.99
CA ILE A 30 4.77 1.90 13.18
C ILE A 30 4.50 2.21 11.69
N ILE A 31 5.39 1.75 10.84
CA ILE A 31 5.33 1.95 9.39
C ILE A 31 5.13 0.60 8.70
N HIS A 32 4.15 0.54 7.81
CA HIS A 32 3.91 -0.62 6.97
C HIS A 32 3.83 -0.21 5.48
N GLY A 33 4.07 -1.15 4.57
CA GLY A 33 3.82 -0.97 3.14
C GLY A 33 4.73 0.02 2.42
N VAL A 34 5.91 0.32 2.96
CA VAL A 34 6.87 1.30 2.39
C VAL A 34 8.04 0.66 1.65
N SER A 35 7.99 -0.66 1.39
CA SER A 35 9.04 -1.37 0.62
C SER A 35 10.47 -1.12 1.12
N SER A 36 10.67 -1.09 2.44
CA SER A 36 11.94 -0.82 3.13
C SER A 36 12.41 0.64 3.11
N LEU A 37 11.61 1.60 2.66
CA LEU A 37 12.00 3.01 2.69
C LEU A 37 12.30 3.50 4.11
N ASP A 38 11.64 2.96 5.12
CA ASP A 38 11.85 3.25 6.54
C ASP A 38 13.26 2.91 7.05
N SER A 39 13.89 1.91 6.47
CA SER A 39 15.25 1.47 6.80
C SER A 39 16.33 1.91 5.79
N GLU A 40 15.91 2.32 4.58
CA GLU A 40 16.79 2.65 3.47
C GLU A 40 16.73 4.14 3.06
N TYR A 41 16.00 5.00 3.81
CA TYR A 41 15.79 6.40 3.41
C TYR A 41 17.08 7.25 3.39
N ASP A 42 18.12 6.86 4.10
CA ASP A 42 19.44 7.53 4.08
C ASP A 42 20.16 7.28 2.75
N ASP A 43 19.92 6.14 2.10
CA ASP A 43 20.36 5.85 0.73
C ASP A 43 19.18 5.69 -0.23
N TYR A 44 18.46 6.79 -0.40
CA TYR A 44 17.24 6.85 -1.21
C TYR A 44 17.48 6.41 -2.67
N GLU A 45 18.65 6.63 -3.22
CA GLU A 45 19.01 6.27 -4.60
C GLU A 45 19.20 4.76 -4.74
N GLU A 46 19.84 4.11 -3.77
CA GLU A 46 19.92 2.65 -3.73
C GLU A 46 18.52 2.03 -3.54
N TRP A 47 17.70 2.59 -2.64
CA TRP A 47 16.32 2.16 -2.46
C TRP A 47 15.53 2.23 -3.77
N LEU A 48 15.62 3.32 -4.54
CA LEU A 48 14.99 3.43 -5.87
C LEU A 48 15.47 2.36 -6.83
N SER A 49 16.79 2.12 -6.88
CA SER A 49 17.37 1.05 -7.69
C SER A 49 16.83 -0.33 -7.30
N ASN A 50 16.65 -0.57 -6.00
CA ASN A 50 16.08 -1.81 -5.50
C ASN A 50 14.59 -1.94 -5.84
N LEU A 51 13.79 -0.86 -5.80
CA LEU A 51 12.41 -0.88 -6.26
C LEU A 51 12.30 -1.27 -7.73
N GLU A 52 13.15 -0.72 -8.60
CA GLU A 52 13.13 -1.06 -10.02
C GLU A 52 13.44 -2.54 -10.26
N LYS A 53 14.42 -3.10 -9.54
CA LYS A 53 14.73 -4.54 -9.58
C LYS A 53 13.57 -5.41 -9.07
N LYS A 54 12.85 -4.95 -8.04
CA LYS A 54 11.70 -5.67 -7.47
C LYS A 54 10.54 -5.80 -8.45
N LYS A 55 10.41 -4.95 -9.47
CA LYS A 55 9.32 -5.05 -10.48
C LYS A 55 9.28 -6.41 -11.18
N THR A 56 10.41 -7.01 -11.42
CA THR A 56 10.53 -8.34 -12.08
C THR A 56 10.92 -9.46 -11.12
N GLY A 57 11.02 -9.17 -9.83
CA GLY A 57 11.55 -10.07 -8.81
C GLY A 57 13.07 -9.92 -8.65
N TYR A 58 13.55 -9.83 -7.42
CA TYR A 58 14.96 -9.63 -7.11
C TYR A 58 15.34 -10.27 -5.78
N LYS A 59 16.42 -11.06 -5.76
CA LYS A 59 16.82 -11.87 -4.60
C LYS A 59 15.65 -12.76 -4.15
N ASN A 60 15.20 -12.61 -2.91
CA ASN A 60 14.08 -13.35 -2.33
C ASN A 60 12.73 -12.59 -2.46
N TYR A 61 12.71 -11.43 -3.12
CA TYR A 61 11.49 -10.67 -3.31
C TYR A 61 10.74 -11.16 -4.55
N VAL A 62 9.45 -11.41 -4.40
CA VAL A 62 8.54 -11.62 -5.52
C VAL A 62 8.39 -10.34 -6.33
N PRO A 63 7.94 -10.41 -7.61
CA PRO A 63 7.60 -9.22 -8.39
C PRO A 63 6.65 -8.29 -7.63
N GLY A 64 6.96 -7.00 -7.62
CA GLY A 64 6.16 -6.03 -6.89
C GLY A 64 6.44 -4.59 -7.29
N VAL A 65 5.49 -3.71 -6.99
CA VAL A 65 5.52 -2.29 -7.29
C VAL A 65 5.18 -1.47 -6.05
N ALA A 66 5.59 -0.22 -6.03
CA ALA A 66 5.27 0.72 -4.96
C ALA A 66 4.88 2.07 -5.53
N TYR A 67 3.95 2.75 -4.83
CA TYR A 67 3.47 4.07 -5.21
C TYR A 67 3.36 4.98 -3.99
N PHE A 68 3.62 6.25 -4.20
CA PHE A 68 3.14 7.30 -3.31
C PHE A 68 1.70 7.67 -3.68
N LEU A 69 0.84 7.83 -2.68
CA LEU A 69 -0.45 8.50 -2.83
C LEU A 69 -0.22 10.00 -2.74
N ILE A 70 -0.46 10.70 -3.84
CA ILE A 70 -0.28 12.16 -3.91
C ILE A 70 -1.63 12.85 -3.87
N ARG A 71 -1.74 13.89 -3.02
CA ARG A 71 -2.84 14.83 -3.07
C ARG A 71 -2.49 15.96 -4.05
N GLU A 72 -3.33 16.15 -5.07
CA GLU A 72 -3.04 17.07 -6.19
C GLU A 72 -2.94 18.53 -5.74
N ASN A 73 -3.83 18.97 -4.84
CA ASN A 73 -3.97 20.38 -4.47
C ASN A 73 -2.69 21.03 -3.92
N ASP A 74 -1.91 20.28 -3.16
CA ASP A 74 -0.66 20.72 -2.53
C ASP A 74 0.54 19.86 -2.96
N ASN A 75 0.33 18.93 -3.88
CA ASN A 75 1.33 18.03 -4.42
C ASN A 75 2.07 17.21 -3.33
N LYS A 76 1.36 16.89 -2.24
CA LYS A 76 1.90 16.28 -1.02
C LYS A 76 1.79 14.75 -1.05
N ILE A 77 2.84 14.07 -0.57
CA ILE A 77 2.77 12.62 -0.26
C ILE A 77 1.87 12.42 0.96
N ILE A 78 0.71 11.80 0.76
CA ILE A 78 -0.28 11.51 1.79
C ILE A 78 -0.09 10.11 2.37
N GLY A 79 0.36 9.17 1.55
CA GLY A 79 0.57 7.79 1.94
C GLY A 79 1.46 7.06 0.96
N MET A 80 1.68 5.79 1.24
CA MET A 80 2.41 4.89 0.37
C MET A 80 1.72 3.53 0.36
N ILE A 81 1.89 2.81 -0.73
CA ILE A 81 1.42 1.44 -0.91
C ILE A 81 2.50 0.62 -1.61
N SER A 82 2.66 -0.62 -1.19
CA SER A 82 3.45 -1.63 -1.89
C SER A 82 2.57 -2.81 -2.28
N ILE A 83 2.71 -3.30 -3.50
CA ILE A 83 1.87 -4.35 -4.05
C ILE A 83 2.77 -5.44 -4.61
N ARG A 84 2.60 -6.65 -4.11
CA ARG A 84 3.24 -7.87 -4.60
C ARG A 84 2.35 -8.43 -5.69
N LEU A 85 2.91 -8.58 -6.88
CA LEU A 85 2.17 -9.05 -8.07
C LEU A 85 2.00 -10.57 -8.11
N GLU A 86 2.79 -11.26 -7.28
CA GLU A 86 2.73 -12.71 -7.07
C GLU A 86 2.93 -13.00 -5.58
N LEU A 87 2.44 -14.14 -5.12
CA LEU A 87 2.69 -14.61 -3.77
C LEU A 87 3.37 -15.98 -3.80
N ASN A 88 4.45 -16.12 -3.04
CA ASN A 88 4.99 -17.41 -2.64
C ASN A 88 4.21 -17.96 -1.43
N ASP A 89 4.50 -19.19 -1.00
CA ASP A 89 3.78 -19.83 0.10
C ASP A 89 3.88 -19.03 1.41
N GLN A 90 5.03 -18.46 1.70
CA GLN A 90 5.25 -17.62 2.87
C GLN A 90 4.34 -16.39 2.88
N LEU A 91 4.27 -15.67 1.77
CA LEU A 91 3.43 -14.47 1.62
C LEU A 91 1.93 -14.79 1.59
N ARG A 92 1.56 -15.99 1.14
CA ARG A 92 0.18 -16.48 1.26
C ARG A 92 -0.20 -16.72 2.71
N GLU A 93 0.73 -17.24 3.52
CA GLU A 93 0.50 -17.46 4.95
C GLU A 93 0.56 -16.18 5.77
N CYS A 94 1.53 -15.28 5.50
CA CYS A 94 1.70 -14.02 6.20
C CYS A 94 2.23 -12.94 5.23
N GLY A 95 1.58 -11.77 5.19
CA GLY A 95 1.98 -10.60 4.40
C GLY A 95 1.03 -10.24 3.25
N GLY A 96 0.51 -11.22 2.50
CA GLY A 96 -0.43 -10.98 1.40
C GLY A 96 0.13 -10.12 0.25
N HIS A 97 -0.78 -9.59 -0.58
CA HIS A 97 -0.43 -8.78 -1.76
C HIS A 97 -0.11 -7.32 -1.42
N ILE A 98 -0.82 -6.70 -0.48
CA ILE A 98 -0.82 -5.25 -0.29
C ILE A 98 -0.41 -4.87 1.12
N GLY A 99 0.58 -3.98 1.22
CA GLY A 99 0.91 -3.24 2.41
C GLY A 99 0.78 -1.74 2.15
N TYR A 100 0.28 -0.96 3.13
CA TYR A 100 0.06 0.47 2.98
C TYR A 100 0.24 1.24 4.27
N CYS A 101 0.45 2.55 4.13
CA CYS A 101 0.40 3.49 5.25
C CYS A 101 -0.12 4.85 4.82
N ILE A 102 -0.58 5.61 5.81
CA ILE A 102 -0.95 7.03 5.68
C ILE A 102 -0.11 7.84 6.66
N ARG A 103 0.42 8.96 6.16
CA ARG A 103 1.17 9.96 6.91
C ARG A 103 0.45 10.30 8.21
N PRO A 104 1.11 10.33 9.38
CA PRO A 104 0.46 10.55 10.66
C PRO A 104 -0.48 11.78 10.70
N SER A 105 -0.03 12.94 10.20
CA SER A 105 -0.83 14.17 10.14
C SER A 105 -2.03 14.14 9.19
N GLU A 106 -2.12 13.12 8.35
CA GLU A 106 -3.19 12.95 7.35
C GLU A 106 -4.16 11.80 7.70
N ARG A 107 -3.99 11.16 8.85
CA ARG A 107 -4.86 10.07 9.33
C ARG A 107 -6.24 10.60 9.73
N GLY A 108 -7.22 9.68 9.83
CA GLY A 108 -8.59 10.00 10.22
C GLY A 108 -9.45 10.68 9.15
N LYS A 109 -8.88 11.00 7.97
CA LYS A 109 -9.56 11.68 6.86
C LYS A 109 -10.11 10.73 5.77
N GLY A 110 -9.97 9.42 5.97
CA GLY A 110 -10.45 8.41 5.00
C GLY A 110 -9.53 8.14 3.80
N TYR A 111 -8.37 8.77 3.72
CA TYR A 111 -7.47 8.67 2.56
C TYR A 111 -6.92 7.26 2.32
N ASN A 112 -6.83 6.43 3.36
CA ASN A 112 -6.37 5.06 3.17
C ASN A 112 -7.33 4.21 2.33
N LYS A 113 -8.62 4.53 2.32
CA LYS A 113 -9.60 3.87 1.44
C LYS A 113 -9.33 4.23 -0.04
N ILE A 114 -8.93 5.47 -0.31
CA ILE A 114 -8.52 5.91 -1.66
C ILE A 114 -7.24 5.20 -2.07
N ASN A 115 -6.27 5.12 -1.14
CA ASN A 115 -5.00 4.41 -1.33
C ASN A 115 -5.23 2.94 -1.69
N LEU A 116 -6.07 2.24 -0.92
CA LEU A 116 -6.41 0.84 -1.18
C LEU A 116 -7.21 0.67 -2.48
N TYR A 117 -8.18 1.55 -2.77
CA TYR A 117 -8.94 1.48 -4.03
C TYR A 117 -8.03 1.61 -5.26
N LEU A 118 -7.09 2.55 -5.25
CA LEU A 118 -6.06 2.66 -6.30
C LEU A 118 -5.16 1.41 -6.35
N GLY A 119 -4.82 0.83 -5.21
CA GLY A 119 -4.08 -0.42 -5.14
C GLY A 119 -4.83 -1.59 -5.76
N LEU A 120 -6.15 -1.67 -5.58
CA LEU A 120 -6.98 -2.69 -6.22
C LEU A 120 -7.03 -2.50 -7.75
N LYS A 121 -6.99 -1.25 -8.26
CA LYS A 121 -6.83 -1.01 -9.72
C LYS A 121 -5.50 -1.55 -10.25
N VAL A 122 -4.41 -1.42 -9.49
CA VAL A 122 -3.13 -2.05 -9.85
C VAL A 122 -3.24 -3.57 -9.85
N CYS A 123 -3.95 -4.15 -8.88
CA CYS A 123 -4.21 -5.59 -8.84
C CYS A 123 -4.97 -6.06 -10.08
N ASP A 124 -6.05 -5.37 -10.46
CA ASP A 124 -6.87 -5.69 -11.64
C ASP A 124 -6.05 -5.67 -12.94
N GLU A 125 -5.27 -4.60 -13.15
CA GLU A 125 -4.39 -4.47 -14.32
C GLU A 125 -3.31 -5.56 -14.43
N ASN A 126 -2.99 -6.23 -13.31
CA ASN A 126 -2.02 -7.31 -13.23
C ASN A 126 -2.66 -8.69 -13.01
N GLY A 127 -3.98 -8.81 -13.19
CA GLY A 127 -4.69 -10.09 -13.18
C GLY A 127 -4.83 -10.73 -11.80
N ILE A 128 -4.73 -9.95 -10.71
CA ILE A 128 -4.97 -10.42 -9.35
C ILE A 128 -6.47 -10.33 -9.08
N GLU A 129 -7.15 -11.47 -9.07
CA GLU A 129 -8.60 -11.54 -8.86
C GLU A 129 -8.98 -11.41 -7.36
N GLU A 130 -8.16 -11.99 -6.48
CA GLU A 130 -8.34 -11.97 -5.02
C GLU A 130 -7.12 -11.36 -4.35
N ALA A 131 -7.26 -10.15 -3.82
CA ALA A 131 -6.20 -9.48 -3.07
C ALA A 131 -6.21 -9.95 -1.60
N LEU A 132 -5.10 -10.56 -1.16
CA LEU A 132 -4.89 -10.93 0.25
C LEU A 132 -4.17 -9.81 0.98
N LEU A 133 -4.63 -9.48 2.19
CA LEU A 133 -4.05 -8.46 3.06
C LEU A 133 -4.06 -8.95 4.50
N ASP A 134 -3.04 -8.57 5.26
CA ASP A 134 -2.95 -8.83 6.68
C ASP A 134 -2.90 -7.53 7.47
N ALA A 135 -3.34 -7.59 8.72
CA ALA A 135 -3.18 -6.51 9.68
C ALA A 135 -3.15 -7.08 11.11
N ASP A 136 -2.44 -6.41 12.00
CA ASP A 136 -2.50 -6.71 13.42
C ASP A 136 -3.93 -6.54 13.92
N LEU A 137 -4.34 -7.37 14.85
CA LEU A 137 -5.72 -7.40 15.35
C LEU A 137 -6.12 -6.06 16.02
N ASP A 138 -5.17 -5.37 16.63
CA ASP A 138 -5.36 -4.07 17.27
C ASP A 138 -5.30 -2.89 16.28
N ASN A 139 -4.81 -3.12 15.04
CA ASN A 139 -4.77 -2.10 13.98
C ASN A 139 -6.15 -1.93 13.30
N LEU A 140 -7.12 -1.43 14.10
CA LEU A 140 -8.49 -1.20 13.62
C LEU A 140 -8.57 -0.35 12.35
N ALA A 141 -7.67 0.62 12.19
CA ALA A 141 -7.69 1.51 11.03
C ALA A 141 -7.40 0.75 9.73
N SER A 142 -6.51 -0.26 9.80
CA SER A 142 -6.16 -1.09 8.65
C SER A 142 -7.32 -1.99 8.24
N TRP A 143 -7.78 -2.87 9.12
CA TRP A 143 -8.80 -3.84 8.71
C TRP A 143 -10.18 -3.21 8.46
N LYS A 144 -10.55 -2.10 9.14
CA LYS A 144 -11.73 -1.30 8.76
C LYS A 144 -11.61 -0.67 7.35
N THR A 145 -10.40 -0.36 6.91
CA THR A 145 -10.17 0.08 5.53
C THR A 145 -10.43 -1.06 4.54
N MET A 146 -9.97 -2.28 4.86
CA MET A 146 -10.23 -3.47 4.04
C MET A 146 -11.73 -3.78 3.97
N GLU A 147 -12.44 -3.78 5.09
CA GLU A 147 -13.90 -4.01 5.16
C GLU A 147 -14.68 -2.96 4.38
N ALA A 148 -14.27 -1.69 4.41
CA ALA A 148 -14.91 -0.62 3.67
C ALA A 148 -14.83 -0.78 2.14
N LEU A 149 -13.95 -1.66 1.65
CA LEU A 149 -13.81 -2.03 0.23
C LEU A 149 -14.22 -3.48 -0.04
N GLY A 150 -15.11 -4.04 0.79
CA GLY A 150 -15.67 -5.37 0.60
C GLY A 150 -14.77 -6.51 1.08
N GLY A 151 -13.73 -6.20 1.85
CA GLY A 151 -12.84 -7.20 2.44
C GLY A 151 -13.56 -8.13 3.38
N LYS A 152 -13.33 -9.44 3.20
CA LYS A 152 -13.87 -10.51 4.04
C LYS A 152 -12.73 -11.09 4.88
N ARG A 153 -12.91 -11.12 6.21
CA ARG A 153 -11.97 -11.79 7.11
C ARG A 153 -11.99 -13.29 6.87
N ILE A 154 -10.85 -13.88 6.57
CA ILE A 154 -10.75 -15.31 6.25
C ILE A 154 -10.08 -16.13 7.36
N LYS A 155 -9.14 -15.54 8.12
CA LYS A 155 -8.56 -16.20 9.30
C LYS A 155 -8.00 -15.20 10.30
N SER A 156 -7.80 -15.69 11.53
CA SER A 156 -6.90 -15.08 12.53
C SER A 156 -5.70 -15.99 12.70
N PHE A 157 -4.54 -15.42 12.96
CA PHE A 157 -3.30 -16.17 13.13
C PHE A 157 -2.33 -15.40 14.01
N ILE A 158 -1.32 -16.07 14.52
CA ILE A 158 -0.18 -15.41 15.17
C ILE A 158 0.86 -15.18 14.10
N ASP A 159 1.32 -13.93 13.97
CA ASP A 159 2.38 -13.58 13.02
C ASP A 159 3.66 -14.33 13.40
N PRO A 160 4.26 -15.13 12.50
CA PRO A 160 5.43 -15.94 12.80
C PRO A 160 6.72 -15.11 12.98
N TYR A 161 6.71 -13.80 12.64
CA TYR A 161 7.89 -12.94 12.70
C TYR A 161 7.99 -12.16 14.00
N ASP A 162 6.86 -11.65 14.51
CA ASP A 162 6.84 -10.83 15.72
C ASP A 162 5.93 -11.35 16.83
N GLY A 163 5.15 -12.40 16.56
CA GLY A 163 4.25 -13.03 17.52
C GLY A 163 2.97 -12.27 17.78
N SER A 164 2.65 -11.24 16.99
CA SER A 164 1.43 -10.47 17.14
C SER A 164 0.17 -11.25 16.70
N ASP A 165 -0.96 -10.98 17.36
CA ASP A 165 -2.25 -11.44 16.89
C ASP A 165 -2.63 -10.70 15.61
N SER A 166 -2.83 -11.42 14.51
CA SER A 166 -3.10 -10.88 13.19
C SER A 166 -4.36 -11.43 12.57
N VAL A 167 -4.90 -10.68 11.62
CA VAL A 167 -6.08 -11.05 10.83
C VAL A 167 -5.78 -10.97 9.35
N LYS A 168 -6.23 -11.95 8.60
CA LYS A 168 -6.13 -11.99 7.15
C LYS A 168 -7.49 -11.71 6.51
N TYR A 169 -7.46 -10.86 5.50
CA TYR A 169 -8.59 -10.50 4.66
C TYR A 169 -8.36 -10.90 3.21
N SER A 170 -9.44 -11.23 2.53
CA SER A 170 -9.51 -11.35 1.07
C SER A 170 -10.46 -10.29 0.52
N ILE A 171 -10.07 -9.63 -0.56
CA ILE A 171 -10.89 -8.68 -1.32
C ILE A 171 -11.02 -9.22 -2.73
N ASN A 172 -12.26 -9.48 -3.19
CA ASN A 172 -12.51 -9.71 -4.60
C ASN A 172 -12.32 -8.38 -5.35
N VAL A 173 -11.29 -8.32 -6.19
CA VAL A 173 -10.81 -7.06 -6.80
C VAL A 173 -11.87 -6.46 -7.71
N LYS A 174 -12.45 -7.27 -8.60
CA LYS A 174 -13.46 -6.80 -9.56
C LYS A 174 -14.73 -6.33 -8.85
N GLU A 175 -15.24 -7.13 -7.91
CA GLU A 175 -16.42 -6.77 -7.11
C GLU A 175 -16.21 -5.45 -6.35
N ALA A 176 -15.04 -5.27 -5.73
CA ALA A 176 -14.70 -4.04 -5.02
C ALA A 176 -14.64 -2.82 -5.96
N LEU A 177 -13.98 -2.95 -7.11
CA LEU A 177 -13.89 -1.86 -8.08
C LEU A 177 -15.26 -1.47 -8.63
N ASP A 178 -16.12 -2.46 -8.97
CA ASP A 178 -17.45 -2.20 -9.48
C ASP A 178 -18.37 -1.54 -8.43
N ASN A 179 -18.35 -2.05 -7.19
CA ASN A 179 -19.23 -1.56 -6.11
C ASN A 179 -18.87 -0.15 -5.61
N TYR A 180 -17.60 0.22 -5.65
CA TYR A 180 -17.12 1.49 -5.09
C TYR A 180 -16.68 2.52 -6.14
N LYS A 181 -16.88 2.22 -7.43
CA LYS A 181 -16.52 3.09 -8.55
C LYS A 181 -17.05 4.52 -8.39
N ASP A 182 -18.34 4.67 -8.16
CA ASP A 182 -18.99 5.97 -8.06
C ASP A 182 -18.53 6.77 -6.83
N THR A 183 -17.99 6.09 -5.82
CA THR A 183 -17.46 6.73 -4.62
C THR A 183 -16.05 7.25 -4.82
N TYR A 184 -15.16 6.47 -5.46
CA TYR A 184 -13.74 6.80 -5.50
C TYR A 184 -13.26 7.38 -6.84
N GLU A 185 -13.78 6.94 -7.99
CA GLU A 185 -13.35 7.49 -9.29
C GLU A 185 -13.47 9.03 -9.37
N PRO A 186 -14.51 9.69 -8.81
CA PRO A 186 -14.60 11.14 -8.80
C PRO A 186 -13.46 11.83 -8.01
N LEU A 187 -12.77 11.09 -7.12
CA LEU A 187 -11.66 11.60 -6.31
C LEU A 187 -10.30 11.37 -6.97
N LEU A 188 -10.26 10.67 -8.10
CA LEU A 188 -9.01 10.28 -8.74
C LEU A 188 -8.66 11.20 -9.91
N ASN A 189 -7.36 11.35 -10.12
CA ASN A 189 -6.79 11.88 -11.34
C ASN A 189 -6.07 10.78 -12.12
N THR A 190 -5.81 11.02 -13.39
CA THR A 190 -5.13 10.05 -14.25
C THR A 190 -3.72 9.76 -13.73
N CYS A 191 -3.41 8.52 -13.45
CA CYS A 191 -2.07 8.05 -13.11
C CYS A 191 -1.66 6.89 -14.04
N LYS A 192 -0.36 6.71 -14.22
CA LYS A 192 0.16 5.52 -14.89
C LYS A 192 0.25 4.40 -13.87
N ILE A 193 -0.45 3.32 -14.12
CA ILE A 193 -0.40 2.09 -13.33
C ILE A 193 0.52 1.10 -14.04
N TYR A 194 1.41 0.45 -13.29
CA TYR A 194 2.28 -0.60 -13.82
C TYR A 194 1.43 -1.79 -14.26
N LYS A 195 1.78 -2.30 -15.44
CA LYS A 195 1.24 -3.55 -15.99
C LYS A 195 2.41 -4.47 -16.32
N LYS A 196 2.38 -5.68 -15.76
CA LYS A 196 3.39 -6.73 -16.01
C LYS A 196 3.36 -7.26 -17.42
#